data_6772b4c58fb34c498d1bfdce929cd1dd
#
_entry.id   6772b4c58fb34c498d1bfdce929cd1dd
#
_cell.length_a   1.000
_cell.length_b   1.000
_cell.length_c   1.000
_cell.angle_alpha   90.00
_cell.angle_beta   90.00
_cell.angle_gamma   90.00
#
_symmetry.space_group_name_H-M   'P 1'
#
loop_
_entity.id
_entity.type
_entity.pdbx_description
1 polymer ?
#
loop_
_entity_poly.entity_id
_entity_poly.type
_entity_poly.pdbx_seq_one_letter_code
_entity_poly.pdbx_strand_id
1 'polypeptide(L)'
;MVKEGGLGGATGGGHEFTGPKMARGGERGGRRGGLGVWYETKGEPIIKGEETDFIATSPIESGPVPPSKSSLLNNISKLVYSVPTDTLNDITEEKKSLPIRHRLIREHPRIRMLSSHRDAHIYIFPAWVLDMINANEHMESIGEDVIGWWAKAGWQDGLGDKLGLREVLSVPALADTDDSLMGNSPEHDDIDFSRLSTTFTSNLQSTETSGKEELVVPPILAYVQPKGGKMIRRVDTAPLLLSVSLQLAKLEAIDAVGKDASSPFAHQAKVAYPEGIASKTTVTRPDCLLAENVTVEEKSSIKECVIGANCQIKQGAKLQRCVLMDGVVVEKGCKLTGCILGRRSQIG
;
A
#
# COMPACT_ATOMS: atom_id res chain seq x y z
N MET A 1 -24.29 -7.85 50.81
CA MET A 1 -22.84 -8.10 50.63
C MET A 1 -22.62 -8.41 49.17
N VAL A 2 -22.33 -7.42 48.39
CA VAL A 2 -22.03 -7.54 46.95
C VAL A 2 -20.52 -7.35 46.81
N LYS A 3 -19.82 -8.36 46.30
CA LYS A 3 -18.39 -8.27 45.98
C LYS A 3 -18.24 -7.66 44.60
N GLU A 4 -17.64 -6.51 44.57
CA GLU A 4 -17.13 -5.88 43.33
C GLU A 4 -15.98 -6.71 42.79
N GLY A 5 -16.18 -7.23 41.56
CA GLY A 5 -15.13 -7.85 40.75
C GLY A 5 -14.45 -6.79 39.89
N GLY A 6 -13.19 -6.47 40.20
CA GLY A 6 -12.40 -5.54 39.44
C GLY A 6 -12.19 -6.03 38.01
N LEU A 7 -12.53 -5.19 37.04
CA LEU A 7 -12.16 -5.29 35.64
C LEU A 7 -10.66 -5.02 35.51
N GLY A 8 -9.90 -6.08 35.34
CA GLY A 8 -8.51 -6.00 34.94
C GLY A 8 -8.44 -5.46 33.49
N GLY A 9 -7.97 -4.23 33.34
CA GLY A 9 -7.68 -3.64 32.07
C GLY A 9 -6.58 -4.42 31.38
N ALA A 10 -6.91 -5.12 30.30
CA ALA A 10 -5.93 -5.62 29.36
C ALA A 10 -5.33 -4.42 28.63
N THR A 11 -4.17 -3.97 29.09
CA THR A 11 -3.30 -3.08 28.32
C THR A 11 -2.89 -3.84 27.10
N GLY A 12 -3.51 -3.51 25.97
CA GLY A 12 -3.11 -3.99 24.65
C GLY A 12 -1.66 -3.54 24.41
N GLY A 13 -0.73 -4.49 24.53
CA GLY A 13 0.63 -4.29 24.09
C GLY A 13 0.60 -4.02 22.61
N GLY A 14 0.74 -2.76 22.21
CA GLY A 14 1.02 -2.39 20.85
C GLY A 14 2.31 -3.12 20.47
N HIS A 15 2.20 -4.12 19.62
CA HIS A 15 3.36 -4.69 18.97
C HIS A 15 3.97 -3.57 18.13
N GLU A 16 4.96 -2.88 18.68
CA GLU A 16 5.86 -2.07 17.90
C GLU A 16 6.38 -2.94 16.76
N PHE A 17 6.02 -2.58 15.54
CA PHE A 17 6.58 -3.18 14.35
C PHE A 17 8.03 -2.68 14.24
N THR A 18 8.88 -3.24 15.07
CA THR A 18 10.31 -3.12 14.89
C THR A 18 10.63 -3.97 13.68
N GLY A 19 10.75 -3.32 12.50
CA GLY A 19 11.32 -3.97 11.35
C GLY A 19 12.62 -4.68 11.76
N PRO A 20 13.04 -5.71 11.01
CA PRO A 20 14.22 -6.49 11.38
C PRO A 20 15.34 -5.51 11.68
N LYS A 21 15.86 -5.56 12.93
CA LYS A 21 17.07 -4.82 13.29
C LYS A 21 18.11 -5.26 12.27
N MET A 22 18.53 -4.35 11.40
CA MET A 22 19.63 -4.60 10.49
C MET A 22 20.84 -4.92 11.36
N ALA A 23 21.10 -6.21 11.49
CA ALA A 23 22.22 -6.68 12.25
C ALA A 23 23.51 -6.18 11.61
N ARG A 24 24.34 -5.56 12.43
CA ARG A 24 25.73 -5.23 12.20
C ARG A 24 26.03 -4.06 11.26
N GLY A 25 26.30 -2.95 11.86
CA GLY A 25 27.03 -1.81 11.31
C GLY A 25 26.43 -0.46 11.56
N GLY A 26 25.29 -0.36 12.24
CA GLY A 26 24.62 0.92 12.37
C GLY A 26 23.97 1.19 13.71
N GLU A 27 24.64 0.90 14.81
CA GLU A 27 24.15 1.32 16.12
C GLU A 27 24.31 2.83 16.37
N ARG A 28 24.86 3.57 15.43
CA ARG A 28 24.83 5.03 15.47
C ARG A 28 23.58 5.55 14.79
N GLY A 29 22.50 5.72 15.58
CA GLY A 29 21.28 6.37 15.15
C GLY A 29 20.53 5.61 14.08
N GLY A 30 20.08 4.36 14.37
CA GLY A 30 19.41 3.47 13.44
C GLY A 30 18.21 4.08 12.76
N ARG A 31 18.42 4.79 11.66
CA ARG A 31 17.33 5.32 10.86
C ARG A 31 16.60 4.18 10.20
N ARG A 32 15.30 4.14 10.43
CA ARG A 32 14.42 3.08 9.95
C ARG A 32 14.26 3.18 8.43
N GLY A 33 14.13 2.03 7.76
CA GLY A 33 13.75 1.96 6.36
C GLY A 33 12.25 2.24 6.17
N GLY A 34 11.82 2.30 4.91
CA GLY A 34 10.41 2.47 4.54
C GLY A 34 9.77 1.17 4.09
N LEU A 35 8.45 1.20 3.90
CA LEU A 35 7.65 0.11 3.37
C LEU A 35 6.69 0.64 2.31
N GLY A 36 6.62 -0.03 1.16
CA GLY A 36 5.60 0.17 0.14
C GLY A 36 4.81 -1.10 -0.12
N VAL A 37 3.65 -0.97 -0.73
CA VAL A 37 2.72 -2.07 -1.00
C VAL A 37 2.51 -2.24 -2.50
N TRP A 38 2.70 -3.47 -2.99
CA TRP A 38 2.43 -3.86 -4.38
C TRP A 38 1.44 -5.01 -4.43
N TYR A 39 0.50 -4.96 -5.38
CA TYR A 39 -0.49 -5.99 -5.59
C TYR A 39 -0.42 -6.60 -7.00
N GLU A 40 -0.86 -7.84 -7.15
CA GLU A 40 -0.89 -8.52 -8.43
C GLU A 40 -2.08 -8.05 -9.29
N THR A 41 -1.80 -7.61 -10.54
CA THR A 41 -2.82 -7.15 -11.49
C THR A 41 -3.40 -8.29 -12.33
N LYS A 42 -2.65 -9.37 -12.52
CA LYS A 42 -3.06 -10.54 -13.30
C LYS A 42 -3.87 -11.56 -12.50
N GLY A 43 -4.33 -11.20 -11.28
CA GLY A 43 -5.23 -11.99 -10.48
C GLY A 43 -6.68 -11.94 -11.02
N GLU A 44 -7.52 -12.90 -10.64
CA GLU A 44 -8.95 -12.84 -10.98
C GLU A 44 -9.70 -11.84 -10.07
N PRO A 45 -10.60 -11.00 -10.64
CA PRO A 45 -10.88 -10.84 -12.07
C PRO A 45 -9.85 -9.94 -12.77
N ILE A 46 -9.49 -10.31 -13.99
CA ILE A 46 -8.62 -9.49 -14.84
C ILE A 46 -9.37 -8.25 -15.29
N ILE A 47 -8.80 -7.08 -15.01
CA ILE A 47 -9.34 -5.79 -15.43
C ILE A 47 -8.59 -5.35 -16.69
N LYS A 48 -9.32 -5.16 -17.79
CA LYS A 48 -8.72 -4.66 -19.03
C LYS A 48 -8.16 -3.25 -18.82
N GLY A 49 -6.92 -3.05 -19.28
CA GLY A 49 -6.26 -1.74 -19.21
C GLY A 49 -5.67 -1.43 -17.83
N GLU A 50 -5.62 -2.39 -16.91
CA GLU A 50 -4.85 -2.24 -15.69
C GLU A 50 -3.36 -2.34 -16.03
N GLU A 51 -2.65 -1.27 -15.74
CA GLU A 51 -1.21 -1.15 -15.99
C GLU A 51 -0.41 -1.96 -14.97
N THR A 52 0.81 -2.30 -15.33
CA THR A 52 1.71 -3.08 -14.49
C THR A 52 3.07 -2.43 -14.39
N ASP A 53 3.58 -2.29 -13.19
CA ASP A 53 4.92 -1.77 -12.94
C ASP A 53 5.96 -2.88 -13.05
N PHE A 54 7.21 -2.48 -13.24
CA PHE A 54 8.33 -3.38 -13.11
C PHE A 54 8.99 -3.16 -11.75
N ILE A 55 9.03 -4.20 -10.92
CA ILE A 55 9.75 -4.17 -9.66
C ILE A 55 10.73 -5.33 -9.54
N ALA A 56 11.82 -5.08 -8.85
CA ALA A 56 12.76 -6.12 -8.48
C ALA A 56 12.97 -6.13 -6.96
N THR A 57 12.86 -7.31 -6.38
CA THR A 57 12.96 -7.51 -4.95
C THR A 57 14.03 -8.52 -4.60
N SER A 58 14.70 -8.33 -3.48
CA SER A 58 15.66 -9.26 -2.89
C SER A 58 15.13 -9.74 -1.55
N PRO A 59 15.29 -11.03 -1.21
CA PRO A 59 14.90 -11.53 0.11
C PRO A 59 15.61 -10.76 1.22
N ILE A 60 14.92 -10.53 2.32
CA ILE A 60 15.51 -10.01 3.54
C ILE A 60 16.35 -11.13 4.16
N GLU A 61 17.49 -10.79 4.72
CA GLU A 61 18.28 -11.76 5.48
C GLU A 61 17.44 -12.32 6.63
N SER A 62 17.29 -13.63 6.63
CA SER A 62 16.51 -14.31 7.65
C SER A 62 17.22 -14.15 9.01
N GLY A 63 16.48 -13.72 10.00
CA GLY A 63 16.93 -13.81 11.39
C GLY A 63 17.13 -15.28 11.81
N PRO A 64 17.70 -15.52 12.99
CA PRO A 64 17.96 -16.87 13.49
C PRO A 64 16.69 -17.73 13.62
N VAL A 65 15.52 -17.10 13.74
CA VAL A 65 14.23 -17.77 13.81
C VAL A 65 13.40 -17.39 12.58
N PRO A 66 12.98 -18.36 11.74
CA PRO A 66 12.14 -18.09 10.60
C PRO A 66 10.73 -17.59 11.05
N PRO A 67 10.13 -16.65 10.33
CA PRO A 67 8.80 -16.17 10.66
C PRO A 67 7.77 -17.31 10.53
N SER A 68 6.69 -17.25 11.33
CA SER A 68 5.59 -18.20 11.24
C SER A 68 4.94 -18.16 9.84
N LYS A 69 4.32 -19.26 9.41
CA LYS A 69 3.68 -19.36 8.08
C LYS A 69 2.59 -18.31 7.85
N SER A 70 1.92 -17.87 8.91
CA SER A 70 0.87 -16.86 8.87
C SER A 70 1.40 -15.42 8.98
N SER A 71 2.71 -15.24 9.15
CA SER A 71 3.31 -13.93 9.29
C SER A 71 3.33 -13.15 7.97
N LEU A 72 2.97 -11.87 8.02
CA LEU A 72 3.09 -10.95 6.89
C LEU A 72 4.54 -10.78 6.43
N LEU A 73 5.52 -11.04 7.31
CA LEU A 73 6.95 -10.96 7.00
C LEU A 73 7.36 -11.88 5.83
N ASN A 74 6.64 -12.97 5.61
CA ASN A 74 6.91 -13.87 4.47
C ASN A 74 6.70 -13.18 3.10
N ASN A 75 5.90 -12.12 3.07
CA ASN A 75 5.56 -11.37 1.87
C ASN A 75 6.31 -10.03 1.78
N ILE A 76 7.24 -9.78 2.70
CA ILE A 76 8.06 -8.59 2.72
C ILE A 76 9.45 -8.94 2.19
N SER A 77 9.94 -8.13 1.26
CA SER A 77 11.26 -8.24 0.65
C SER A 77 11.90 -6.87 0.55
N LYS A 78 13.20 -6.80 0.39
CA LYS A 78 13.90 -5.54 0.09
C LYS A 78 13.58 -5.14 -1.34
N LEU A 79 13.06 -3.94 -1.57
CA LEU A 79 12.91 -3.38 -2.91
C LEU A 79 14.28 -2.88 -3.37
N VAL A 80 14.74 -3.36 -4.51
CA VAL A 80 16.05 -2.98 -5.06
C VAL A 80 15.94 -2.23 -6.39
N TYR A 81 14.80 -2.33 -7.07
CA TYR A 81 14.52 -1.59 -8.29
C TYR A 81 13.02 -1.42 -8.47
N SER A 82 12.59 -0.24 -8.90
CA SER A 82 11.19 0.05 -9.25
C SER A 82 11.16 0.97 -10.45
N VAL A 83 10.31 0.64 -11.42
CA VAL A 83 10.03 1.45 -12.60
C VAL A 83 8.53 1.42 -12.82
N PRO A 84 7.83 2.54 -12.62
CA PRO A 84 6.42 2.68 -12.91
C PRO A 84 6.12 2.47 -14.40
N THR A 85 4.87 2.19 -14.71
CA THR A 85 4.41 1.86 -16.06
C THR A 85 4.74 2.94 -17.07
N ASP A 86 4.52 4.21 -16.74
CA ASP A 86 4.76 5.34 -17.66
C ASP A 86 6.23 5.39 -18.06
N THR A 87 7.12 5.44 -17.09
CA THR A 87 8.58 5.39 -17.34
C THR A 87 9.01 4.11 -18.05
N LEU A 88 8.38 2.97 -17.75
CA LEU A 88 8.67 1.70 -18.41
C LEU A 88 8.29 1.74 -19.88
N ASN A 89 7.14 2.31 -20.21
CA ASN A 89 6.68 2.49 -21.60
C ASN A 89 7.64 3.40 -22.37
N ASP A 90 8.01 4.55 -21.83
CA ASP A 90 8.96 5.47 -22.45
C ASP A 90 10.31 4.80 -22.76
N ILE A 91 10.86 4.07 -21.77
CA ILE A 91 12.13 3.34 -21.96
C ILE A 91 11.98 2.25 -23.03
N THR A 92 10.86 1.53 -23.04
CA THR A 92 10.65 0.42 -23.98
C THR A 92 10.35 0.91 -25.39
N GLU A 93 9.69 2.05 -25.56
CA GLU A 93 9.49 2.72 -26.84
C GLU A 93 10.83 3.18 -27.43
N GLU A 94 11.68 3.81 -26.61
CA GLU A 94 12.99 4.30 -27.02
C GLU A 94 13.98 3.16 -27.32
N LYS A 95 14.11 2.19 -26.39
CA LYS A 95 15.18 1.18 -26.40
C LYS A 95 14.70 -0.23 -26.77
N LYS A 96 13.40 -0.43 -27.02
CA LYS A 96 12.74 -1.72 -27.27
C LYS A 96 12.90 -2.76 -26.15
N SER A 97 13.56 -2.42 -25.06
CA SER A 97 13.78 -3.30 -23.92
C SER A 97 14.16 -2.48 -22.67
N LEU A 98 13.87 -3.01 -21.49
CA LEU A 98 14.32 -2.42 -20.23
C LEU A 98 15.77 -2.84 -19.96
N PRO A 99 16.75 -1.92 -19.97
CA PRO A 99 18.14 -2.25 -19.67
C PRO A 99 18.33 -2.45 -18.17
N ILE A 100 18.76 -3.64 -17.76
CA ILE A 100 19.09 -3.94 -16.37
C ILE A 100 20.60 -3.89 -16.20
N ARG A 101 21.06 -3.10 -15.22
CA ARG A 101 22.49 -2.98 -14.93
C ARG A 101 23.02 -4.27 -14.33
N HIS A 102 24.13 -4.79 -14.87
CA HIS A 102 24.78 -5.99 -14.38
C HIS A 102 25.14 -5.94 -12.89
N ARG A 103 25.48 -4.75 -12.37
CA ARG A 103 25.76 -4.54 -10.95
C ARG A 103 24.58 -4.93 -10.06
N LEU A 104 23.33 -4.61 -10.42
CA LEU A 104 22.15 -5.00 -9.67
C LEU A 104 22.09 -6.51 -9.44
N ILE A 105 22.38 -7.29 -10.47
CA ILE A 105 22.35 -8.75 -10.42
C ILE A 105 23.52 -9.28 -9.56
N ARG A 106 24.68 -8.65 -9.65
CA ARG A 106 25.87 -9.05 -8.87
C ARG A 106 25.69 -8.79 -7.38
N GLU A 107 25.16 -7.63 -7.00
CA GLU A 107 24.90 -7.28 -5.59
C GLU A 107 23.71 -8.08 -4.99
N HIS A 108 22.77 -8.49 -5.83
CA HIS A 108 21.56 -9.21 -5.41
C HIS A 108 21.38 -10.54 -6.16
N PRO A 109 22.17 -11.60 -5.86
CA PRO A 109 22.12 -12.85 -6.59
C PRO A 109 20.76 -13.58 -6.55
N ARG A 110 19.96 -13.32 -5.52
CA ARG A 110 18.60 -13.90 -5.33
C ARG A 110 17.48 -12.91 -5.66
N ILE A 111 17.72 -12.06 -6.65
CA ILE A 111 16.74 -11.08 -7.08
C ILE A 111 15.52 -11.75 -7.73
N ARG A 112 14.33 -11.24 -7.42
CA ARG A 112 13.08 -11.57 -8.11
C ARG A 112 12.63 -10.37 -8.91
N MET A 113 12.40 -10.56 -10.20
CA MET A 113 11.87 -9.53 -11.11
C MET A 113 10.39 -9.81 -11.36
N LEU A 114 9.55 -8.84 -11.10
CA LEU A 114 8.11 -8.94 -11.20
C LEU A 114 7.59 -7.89 -12.17
N SER A 115 6.82 -8.32 -13.18
CA SER A 115 6.19 -7.49 -14.21
C SER A 115 4.67 -7.67 -14.26
N SER A 116 4.09 -8.19 -13.19
CA SER A 116 2.65 -8.45 -13.04
C SER A 116 2.07 -7.80 -11.80
N HIS A 117 2.80 -6.86 -11.22
CA HIS A 117 2.40 -6.18 -10.00
C HIS A 117 2.27 -4.69 -10.27
N ARG A 118 1.45 -4.03 -9.47
CA ARG A 118 1.24 -2.60 -9.52
C ARG A 118 1.44 -2.01 -8.14
N ASP A 119 1.99 -0.82 -8.09
CA ASP A 119 2.12 -0.02 -6.89
C ASP A 119 0.72 0.40 -6.37
N ALA A 120 0.44 0.08 -5.12
CA ALA A 120 -0.83 0.43 -4.48
C ALA A 120 -0.89 1.90 -4.03
N HIS A 121 0.20 2.65 -4.16
CA HIS A 121 0.39 3.99 -3.59
C HIS A 121 0.13 4.05 -2.08
N ILE A 122 0.47 2.98 -1.39
CA ILE A 122 0.42 2.88 0.07
C ILE A 122 1.85 2.74 0.57
N TYR A 123 2.31 3.76 1.32
CA TYR A 123 3.68 3.82 1.80
C TYR A 123 3.73 4.19 3.27
N ILE A 124 4.72 3.67 3.96
CA ILE A 124 5.07 4.05 5.33
C ILE A 124 6.53 4.51 5.28
N PHE A 125 6.73 5.79 5.47
CA PHE A 125 8.06 6.41 5.38
C PHE A 125 8.52 6.95 6.73
N PRO A 126 9.79 6.82 7.06
CA PRO A 126 10.39 7.53 8.18
C PRO A 126 10.57 9.03 7.84
N ALA A 127 10.61 9.87 8.86
CA ALA A 127 10.66 11.32 8.71
C ALA A 127 11.83 11.82 7.83
N TRP A 128 13.00 11.17 7.88
CA TRP A 128 14.17 11.57 7.09
C TRP A 128 13.92 11.54 5.56
N VAL A 129 12.90 10.82 5.10
CA VAL A 129 12.52 10.82 3.67
C VAL A 129 12.01 12.18 3.24
N LEU A 130 11.35 12.93 4.12
CA LEU A 130 10.94 14.31 3.84
C LEU A 130 12.16 15.21 3.66
N ASP A 131 13.19 15.02 4.47
CA ASP A 131 14.43 15.78 4.35
C ASP A 131 15.14 15.45 3.03
N MET A 132 15.12 14.18 2.60
CA MET A 132 15.64 13.76 1.30
C MET A 132 14.86 14.43 0.14
N ILE A 133 13.53 14.48 0.22
CA ILE A 133 12.68 15.12 -0.80
C ILE A 133 12.99 16.61 -0.85
N ASN A 134 13.05 17.28 0.30
CA ASN A 134 13.35 18.72 0.38
C ASN A 134 14.76 19.07 -0.14
N ALA A 135 15.71 18.16 -0.03
CA ALA A 135 17.06 18.32 -0.56
C ALA A 135 17.15 18.13 -2.09
N ASN A 136 16.10 17.60 -2.72
CA ASN A 136 16.09 17.26 -4.14
C ASN A 136 14.88 17.88 -4.86
N GLU A 137 15.03 19.10 -5.36
CA GLU A 137 13.96 19.85 -6.04
C GLU A 137 13.38 19.16 -7.29
N HIS A 138 14.09 18.14 -7.83
CA HIS A 138 13.66 17.41 -9.02
C HIS A 138 12.79 16.19 -8.69
N MET A 139 12.48 15.94 -7.43
CA MET A 139 11.59 14.84 -7.04
C MET A 139 10.13 15.34 -7.06
N GLU A 140 9.46 15.09 -8.17
CA GLU A 140 8.07 15.51 -8.40
C GLU A 140 7.06 14.43 -7.98
N SER A 141 7.44 13.16 -8.07
CA SER A 141 6.56 12.02 -7.80
C SER A 141 7.15 11.06 -6.76
N ILE A 142 6.31 10.62 -5.82
CA ILE A 142 6.73 9.62 -4.84
C ILE A 142 7.01 8.27 -5.51
N GLY A 143 6.11 7.83 -6.40
CA GLY A 143 6.22 6.52 -7.05
C GLY A 143 7.37 6.42 -8.05
N GLU A 144 7.57 7.47 -8.84
CA GLU A 144 8.56 7.48 -9.91
C GLU A 144 9.95 7.86 -9.40
N ASP A 145 10.03 8.97 -8.66
CA ASP A 145 11.31 9.53 -8.24
C ASP A 145 11.77 8.99 -6.90
N VAL A 146 11.00 9.24 -5.84
CA VAL A 146 11.46 8.95 -4.48
C VAL A 146 11.76 7.46 -4.30
N ILE A 147 10.81 6.59 -4.65
CA ILE A 147 10.96 5.14 -4.49
C ILE A 147 12.03 4.59 -5.41
N GLY A 148 12.00 4.99 -6.69
CA GLY A 148 12.92 4.52 -7.70
C GLY A 148 14.39 4.88 -7.37
N TRP A 149 14.64 6.12 -6.96
CA TRP A 149 15.97 6.58 -6.60
C TRP A 149 16.44 6.00 -5.25
N TRP A 150 15.56 5.96 -4.26
CA TRP A 150 15.90 5.34 -2.98
C TRP A 150 16.28 3.87 -3.11
N ALA A 151 15.48 3.08 -3.82
CA ALA A 151 15.78 1.67 -4.06
C ALA A 151 17.14 1.47 -4.73
N LYS A 152 17.49 2.35 -5.69
CA LYS A 152 18.80 2.32 -6.39
C LYS A 152 19.94 2.79 -5.50
N ALA A 153 19.73 3.75 -4.62
CA ALA A 153 20.78 4.28 -3.74
C ALA A 153 21.40 3.22 -2.82
N GLY A 154 20.64 2.18 -2.51
CA GLY A 154 21.12 1.08 -1.67
C GLY A 154 22.16 0.15 -2.32
N TRP A 155 22.37 0.24 -3.66
CA TRP A 155 23.33 -0.63 -4.36
C TRP A 155 24.13 0.07 -5.47
N GLN A 156 23.79 1.31 -5.80
CA GLN A 156 24.48 2.09 -6.82
C GLN A 156 25.44 3.08 -6.15
N ASP A 157 26.75 2.89 -6.33
CA ASP A 157 27.77 3.76 -5.73
C ASP A 157 27.58 5.22 -6.09
N GLY A 158 27.81 6.08 -5.10
CA GLY A 158 27.76 7.52 -5.26
C GLY A 158 26.36 8.10 -5.48
N LEU A 159 25.32 7.26 -5.65
CA LEU A 159 23.97 7.76 -5.81
C LEU A 159 23.42 8.33 -4.49
N GLY A 160 23.70 7.67 -3.36
CA GLY A 160 23.34 8.18 -2.05
C GLY A 160 23.94 9.57 -1.75
N ASP A 161 25.20 9.79 -2.13
CA ASP A 161 25.84 11.10 -1.98
C ASP A 161 25.21 12.16 -2.90
N LYS A 162 24.84 11.80 -4.13
CA LYS A 162 24.12 12.70 -5.06
C LYS A 162 22.74 13.08 -4.59
N LEU A 163 22.06 12.23 -3.86
CA LEU A 163 20.76 12.48 -3.24
C LEU A 163 20.87 13.21 -1.89
N GLY A 164 22.06 13.62 -1.47
CA GLY A 164 22.26 14.26 -0.19
C GLY A 164 22.01 13.36 1.04
N LEU A 165 21.92 12.05 0.82
CA LEU A 165 21.58 11.12 1.91
C LEU A 165 22.64 11.07 3.01
N ARG A 166 23.88 11.40 2.72
CA ARG A 166 24.92 11.48 3.74
C ARG A 166 24.60 12.57 4.77
N GLU A 167 24.19 13.74 4.31
CA GLU A 167 23.83 14.85 5.18
C GLU A 167 22.54 14.56 5.92
N VAL A 168 21.51 14.14 5.19
CA VAL A 168 20.18 13.80 5.74
C VAL A 168 20.29 12.70 6.81
N LEU A 169 21.10 11.68 6.59
CA LEU A 169 21.27 10.57 7.52
C LEU A 169 22.29 10.85 8.64
N SER A 170 23.10 11.88 8.56
CA SER A 170 24.05 12.25 9.63
C SER A 170 23.43 13.17 10.69
N VAL A 171 22.35 13.89 10.38
CA VAL A 171 21.65 14.75 11.36
C VAL A 171 21.06 13.84 12.45
N PRO A 172 21.41 14.02 13.75
CA PRO A 172 20.76 13.27 14.82
C PRO A 172 19.25 13.50 14.73
N ALA A 173 18.46 12.44 14.82
CA ALA A 173 17.02 12.62 15.03
C ALA A 173 16.86 13.54 16.25
N LEU A 174 16.22 14.70 16.06
CA LEU A 174 15.82 15.52 17.19
C LEU A 174 15.00 14.61 18.09
N ALA A 175 15.57 14.28 19.25
CA ALA A 175 14.84 13.58 20.28
C ALA A 175 13.58 14.41 20.52
N ASP A 176 12.41 13.80 20.45
CA ASP A 176 11.16 14.39 20.87
C ASP A 176 11.37 14.87 22.31
N THR A 177 11.77 16.14 22.44
CA THR A 177 11.89 16.81 23.72
C THR A 177 10.50 17.26 24.14
N ASP A 178 9.74 16.30 24.61
CA ASP A 178 8.60 16.61 25.49
C ASP A 178 8.73 15.78 26.75
N ASP A 179 9.71 16.15 27.55
CA ASP A 179 9.70 15.85 28.98
C ASP A 179 10.55 16.88 29.74
N SER A 180 10.07 18.11 29.75
CA SER A 180 10.53 19.12 30.69
C SER A 180 9.62 19.11 31.89
N LEU A 181 9.91 18.26 32.88
CA LEU A 181 9.65 18.56 34.30
C LEU A 181 10.29 17.51 35.19
N MET A 182 11.16 18.01 36.05
CA MET A 182 11.63 17.42 37.31
C MET A 182 13.05 16.85 37.37
N GLY A 183 13.87 17.61 38.05
CA GLY A 183 14.74 17.09 39.08
C GLY A 183 16.22 17.03 38.81
N ASN A 184 16.92 18.07 39.23
CA ASN A 184 18.33 18.02 39.60
C ASN A 184 18.65 16.77 40.41
N SER A 185 19.59 15.97 39.96
CA SER A 185 20.37 15.09 40.81
C SER A 185 21.79 14.92 40.23
N PRO A 186 22.81 14.84 41.06
CA PRO A 186 24.20 15.15 40.72
C PRO A 186 24.91 13.96 40.07
N GLU A 187 25.86 14.34 39.24
CA GLU A 187 27.04 13.62 38.78
C GLU A 187 27.10 12.12 39.12
N HIS A 188 26.80 11.31 38.11
CA HIS A 188 27.31 9.95 38.04
C HIS A 188 28.17 9.87 36.80
N ASP A 189 29.47 9.54 37.02
CA ASP A 189 30.42 9.23 35.96
C ASP A 189 29.84 8.17 35.04
N ASP A 190 29.45 8.59 33.82
CA ASP A 190 29.08 7.68 32.76
C ASP A 190 30.30 6.84 32.35
N ILE A 191 30.35 5.63 32.86
CA ILE A 191 31.30 4.60 32.40
C ILE A 191 30.90 4.27 30.96
N ASP A 192 31.68 4.75 30.02
CA ASP A 192 31.55 4.44 28.59
C ASP A 192 31.80 2.94 28.34
N PHE A 193 30.71 2.16 28.37
CA PHE A 193 30.74 0.73 28.12
C PHE A 193 31.20 0.35 26.72
N SER A 194 31.31 1.30 25.78
CA SER A 194 31.85 1.06 24.45
C SER A 194 33.32 0.79 24.44
N ARG A 195 34.06 1.22 25.49
CA ARG A 195 35.49 0.99 25.67
C ARG A 195 35.85 -0.35 26.33
N LEU A 196 34.84 -1.06 26.88
CA LEU A 196 35.06 -2.34 27.56
C LEU A 196 34.85 -3.57 26.68
N SER A 197 34.47 -3.39 25.42
CA SER A 197 34.33 -4.49 24.47
C SER A 197 35.73 -4.96 23.99
N THR A 198 36.24 -6.02 24.60
CA THR A 198 37.53 -6.67 24.25
C THR A 198 37.46 -7.53 22.98
N THR A 199 36.40 -7.43 22.19
CA THR A 199 36.26 -8.11 20.89
C THR A 199 36.69 -7.26 19.71
N PHE A 200 37.56 -6.26 19.96
CA PHE A 200 38.31 -5.59 18.91
C PHE A 200 39.61 -6.40 18.63
N THR A 201 39.44 -7.57 18.03
CA THR A 201 40.62 -8.22 17.43
C THR A 201 40.93 -7.51 16.11
N SER A 202 41.83 -6.57 16.23
CA SER A 202 42.95 -6.27 15.32
C SER A 202 42.94 -7.06 14.00
N ASN A 203 42.47 -6.41 12.94
CA ASN A 203 43.10 -6.46 11.65
C ASN A 203 43.55 -5.05 11.28
N LEU A 204 44.51 -4.57 12.04
CA LEU A 204 45.33 -3.43 11.68
C LEU A 204 46.43 -3.94 10.76
N GLN A 205 46.17 -3.84 9.48
CA GLN A 205 47.20 -3.54 8.46
C GLN A 205 46.50 -3.44 7.11
N SER A 206 45.93 -2.28 6.84
CA SER A 206 45.80 -1.82 5.47
C SER A 206 45.80 -0.30 5.47
N THR A 207 46.95 0.21 5.01
CA THR A 207 47.16 1.49 4.29
C THR A 207 46.08 2.56 4.45
N GLU A 208 46.51 3.68 5.03
CA GLU A 208 45.83 4.98 5.01
C GLU A 208 45.46 5.41 3.59
N THR A 209 44.32 4.97 3.13
CA THR A 209 43.54 5.68 2.13
C THR A 209 42.39 6.34 2.87
N SER A 210 42.28 7.64 2.78
CA SER A 210 41.24 8.50 3.37
C SER A 210 39.88 7.88 3.20
N GLY A 211 39.46 7.03 4.15
CA GLY A 211 38.21 6.30 4.09
C GLY A 211 37.02 7.24 4.34
N LYS A 212 36.39 7.68 3.28
CA LYS A 212 34.99 8.10 3.42
C LYS A 212 34.23 6.91 3.99
N GLU A 213 33.69 7.04 5.19
CA GLU A 213 32.80 6.02 5.77
C GLU A 213 31.75 5.64 4.72
N GLU A 214 31.60 4.35 4.47
CA GLU A 214 30.65 3.84 3.51
C GLU A 214 29.22 4.24 3.93
N LEU A 215 28.52 4.94 3.06
CA LEU A 215 27.17 5.40 3.35
C LEU A 215 26.20 4.20 3.33
N VAL A 216 25.67 3.82 4.48
CA VAL A 216 24.65 2.79 4.60
C VAL A 216 23.26 3.42 4.44
N VAL A 217 22.63 3.17 3.30
CA VAL A 217 21.28 3.67 3.02
C VAL A 217 20.24 2.69 3.60
N PRO A 218 19.34 3.17 4.49
CA PRO A 218 18.27 2.33 5.02
C PRO A 218 17.41 1.75 3.88
N PRO A 219 17.05 0.45 3.92
CA PRO A 219 16.34 -0.18 2.82
C PRO A 219 14.89 0.28 2.74
N ILE A 220 14.36 0.40 1.53
CA ILE A 220 12.94 0.38 1.31
C ILE A 220 12.49 -1.07 1.16
N LEU A 221 11.42 -1.44 1.87
CA LEU A 221 10.84 -2.76 1.84
C LEU A 221 9.61 -2.76 0.94
N ALA A 222 9.34 -3.88 0.29
CA ALA A 222 8.16 -4.13 -0.52
C ALA A 222 7.33 -5.22 0.14
N TYR A 223 6.10 -4.90 0.52
CA TYR A 223 5.08 -5.91 0.74
C TYR A 223 4.47 -6.30 -0.60
N VAL A 224 4.75 -7.49 -1.04
CA VAL A 224 4.19 -8.05 -2.28
C VAL A 224 3.00 -8.93 -1.91
N GLN A 225 1.82 -8.50 -2.31
CA GLN A 225 0.58 -9.21 -1.96
C GLN A 225 0.61 -10.65 -2.48
N PRO A 226 0.38 -11.65 -1.63
CA PRO A 226 0.28 -13.03 -2.06
C PRO A 226 -0.99 -13.28 -2.87
N LYS A 227 -0.95 -14.27 -3.76
CA LYS A 227 -2.14 -14.72 -4.50
C LYS A 227 -3.26 -15.13 -3.55
N GLY A 228 -4.48 -14.67 -3.84
CA GLY A 228 -5.65 -14.93 -2.98
C GLY A 228 -5.69 -14.10 -1.69
N GLY A 229 -4.82 -13.12 -1.53
CA GLY A 229 -4.87 -12.18 -0.42
C GLY A 229 -6.10 -11.27 -0.45
N LYS A 230 -6.30 -10.50 0.64
CA LYS A 230 -7.39 -9.52 0.73
C LYS A 230 -7.28 -8.50 -0.41
N MET A 231 -8.41 -8.00 -0.89
CA MET A 231 -8.44 -7.07 -2.01
C MET A 231 -7.65 -5.79 -1.71
N ILE A 232 -6.63 -5.54 -2.51
CA ILE A 232 -5.89 -4.27 -2.59
C ILE A 232 -5.96 -3.83 -4.05
N ARG A 233 -6.46 -2.62 -4.30
CA ARG A 233 -6.54 -2.06 -5.66
C ARG A 233 -6.35 -0.54 -5.59
N ARG A 234 -5.54 -0.01 -6.48
CA ARG A 234 -5.44 1.41 -6.76
C ARG A 234 -6.52 1.76 -7.79
N VAL A 235 -7.35 2.74 -7.48
CA VAL A 235 -8.46 3.16 -8.35
C VAL A 235 -8.18 4.58 -8.83
N ASP A 236 -7.57 4.70 -9.98
CA ASP A 236 -7.16 5.96 -10.60
C ASP A 236 -7.80 6.19 -11.97
N THR A 237 -8.47 5.19 -12.54
CA THR A 237 -9.17 5.31 -13.81
C THR A 237 -10.64 4.94 -13.69
N ALA A 238 -11.47 5.49 -14.59
CA ALA A 238 -12.90 5.18 -14.60
C ALA A 238 -13.22 3.68 -14.85
N PRO A 239 -12.52 2.95 -15.74
CA PRO A 239 -12.68 1.50 -15.87
C PRO A 239 -12.35 0.73 -14.59
N LEU A 240 -11.32 1.14 -13.84
CA LEU A 240 -10.97 0.52 -12.56
C LEU A 240 -12.04 0.81 -11.50
N LEU A 241 -12.55 2.04 -11.43
CA LEU A 241 -13.66 2.39 -10.54
C LEU A 241 -14.88 1.52 -10.81
N LEU A 242 -15.28 1.39 -12.06
CA LEU A 242 -16.41 0.54 -12.46
C LEU A 242 -16.16 -0.91 -12.04
N SER A 243 -15.02 -1.46 -12.39
CA SER A 243 -14.69 -2.85 -12.14
C SER A 243 -14.62 -3.19 -10.64
N VAL A 244 -13.94 -2.35 -9.84
CA VAL A 244 -13.82 -2.53 -8.39
C VAL A 244 -15.18 -2.38 -7.71
N SER A 245 -15.99 -1.40 -8.11
CA SER A 245 -17.35 -1.22 -7.56
C SER A 245 -18.25 -2.42 -7.83
N LEU A 246 -18.22 -2.98 -9.05
CA LEU A 246 -18.96 -4.19 -9.38
C LEU A 246 -18.45 -5.43 -8.65
N GLN A 247 -17.16 -5.50 -8.39
CA GLN A 247 -16.55 -6.58 -7.61
C GLN A 247 -16.99 -6.52 -6.15
N LEU A 248 -17.03 -5.34 -5.56
CA LEU A 248 -17.52 -5.12 -4.20
C LEU A 248 -19.03 -5.44 -4.09
N ALA A 249 -19.81 -5.12 -5.14
CA ALA A 249 -21.23 -5.46 -5.19
C ALA A 249 -21.51 -6.97 -5.18
N LYS A 250 -20.57 -7.81 -5.58
CA LYS A 250 -20.70 -9.28 -5.55
C LYS A 250 -20.43 -9.88 -4.16
N LEU A 251 -19.80 -9.14 -3.25
CA LEU A 251 -19.58 -9.60 -1.89
C LEU A 251 -20.91 -9.93 -1.21
N GLU A 252 -20.97 -11.00 -0.44
CA GLU A 252 -22.17 -11.36 0.31
C GLU A 252 -22.49 -10.33 1.38
N ALA A 253 -23.79 -10.06 1.56
CA ALA A 253 -24.25 -9.10 2.56
C ALA A 253 -24.05 -9.65 3.98
N ILE A 254 -23.85 -8.77 4.94
CA ILE A 254 -23.70 -9.13 6.36
C ILE A 254 -24.94 -9.86 6.88
N ASP A 255 -26.14 -9.44 6.44
CA ASP A 255 -27.39 -10.08 6.84
C ASP A 255 -27.52 -11.54 6.34
N ALA A 256 -26.80 -11.90 5.27
CA ALA A 256 -26.84 -13.26 4.70
C ALA A 256 -25.86 -14.21 5.37
N VAL A 257 -24.65 -13.77 5.72
CA VAL A 257 -23.57 -14.65 6.19
C VAL A 257 -23.16 -14.39 7.65
N GLY A 258 -23.66 -13.32 8.25
CA GLY A 258 -23.29 -12.90 9.59
C GLY A 258 -22.02 -12.04 9.62
N LYS A 259 -21.88 -11.27 10.69
CA LYS A 259 -20.81 -10.26 10.83
C LYS A 259 -19.40 -10.86 10.86
N ASP A 260 -19.25 -12.02 11.49
CA ASP A 260 -17.94 -12.65 11.67
C ASP A 260 -17.41 -13.33 10.39
N ALA A 261 -18.31 -13.79 9.51
CA ALA A 261 -17.97 -14.45 8.25
C ALA A 261 -17.93 -13.49 7.06
N SER A 262 -18.45 -12.26 7.23
CA SER A 262 -18.51 -11.28 6.14
C SER A 262 -17.16 -10.62 5.86
N SER A 263 -17.00 -10.18 4.60
CA SER A 263 -15.85 -9.33 4.22
C SER A 263 -15.90 -7.99 4.96
N PRO A 264 -14.75 -7.38 5.30
CA PRO A 264 -14.71 -6.02 5.84
C PRO A 264 -15.36 -4.95 4.94
N PHE A 265 -15.50 -5.26 3.64
CA PHE A 265 -16.12 -4.39 2.64
C PHE A 265 -17.57 -4.78 2.32
N ALA A 266 -18.14 -5.74 3.05
CA ALA A 266 -19.52 -6.16 2.84
C ALA A 266 -20.50 -5.10 3.34
N HIS A 267 -21.59 -4.93 2.60
CA HIS A 267 -22.71 -4.08 3.02
C HIS A 267 -23.69 -4.85 3.90
N GLN A 268 -24.46 -4.11 4.72
CA GLN A 268 -25.45 -4.72 5.60
C GLN A 268 -26.44 -5.56 4.80
N ALA A 269 -27.05 -4.97 3.77
CA ALA A 269 -27.98 -5.61 2.84
C ALA A 269 -27.65 -5.28 1.40
N LYS A 270 -27.99 -6.16 0.45
CA LYS A 270 -27.81 -5.90 -1.00
C LYS A 270 -28.77 -4.83 -1.53
N VAL A 271 -29.94 -4.77 -0.96
CA VAL A 271 -30.98 -3.80 -1.29
C VAL A 271 -31.40 -3.16 0.03
N ALA A 272 -30.97 -1.93 0.28
CA ALA A 272 -31.27 -1.23 1.51
C ALA A 272 -32.75 -0.81 1.62
N TYR A 273 -33.42 -0.55 0.48
CA TYR A 273 -34.82 -0.11 0.42
C TYR A 273 -35.65 -0.96 -0.54
N PRO A 274 -36.11 -2.15 -0.13
CA PRO A 274 -36.88 -3.05 -1.00
C PRO A 274 -38.25 -2.49 -1.44
N GLU A 275 -38.86 -1.64 -0.62
CA GLU A 275 -40.15 -1.04 -0.86
C GLU A 275 -40.19 -0.09 -2.08
N GLY A 276 -39.04 0.50 -2.42
CA GLY A 276 -38.86 1.36 -3.58
C GLY A 276 -38.85 0.62 -4.92
N ILE A 277 -38.85 -0.71 -4.92
CA ILE A 277 -38.77 -1.52 -6.13
C ILE A 277 -40.17 -2.01 -6.55
N ALA A 278 -40.64 -1.59 -7.73
CA ALA A 278 -41.92 -2.00 -8.26
C ALA A 278 -41.99 -3.51 -8.56
N SER A 279 -43.17 -4.10 -8.45
CA SER A 279 -43.44 -5.54 -8.52
C SER A 279 -43.01 -6.23 -9.82
N LYS A 280 -43.02 -5.50 -10.94
CA LYS A 280 -42.69 -6.04 -12.28
C LYS A 280 -41.26 -5.66 -12.75
N THR A 281 -40.32 -5.61 -11.83
CA THR A 281 -38.92 -5.30 -12.13
C THR A 281 -38.03 -6.54 -12.01
N THR A 282 -36.93 -6.56 -12.77
CA THR A 282 -35.93 -7.60 -12.69
C THR A 282 -34.64 -7.02 -12.08
N VAL A 283 -34.38 -7.32 -10.82
CA VAL A 283 -33.14 -6.94 -10.14
C VAL A 283 -32.36 -8.22 -9.78
N THR A 284 -31.13 -8.33 -10.29
CA THR A 284 -30.26 -9.47 -9.97
C THR A 284 -29.60 -9.24 -8.61
N ARG A 285 -30.26 -9.65 -7.53
CA ARG A 285 -29.82 -9.40 -6.14
C ARG A 285 -28.39 -9.82 -5.81
N PRO A 286 -27.86 -10.97 -6.28
CA PRO A 286 -26.48 -11.36 -5.94
C PRO A 286 -25.42 -10.36 -6.42
N ASP A 287 -25.65 -9.76 -7.58
CA ASP A 287 -24.67 -8.94 -8.29
C ASP A 287 -24.97 -7.43 -8.22
N CYS A 288 -26.03 -7.03 -7.55
CA CYS A 288 -26.46 -5.64 -7.45
C CYS A 288 -26.33 -5.14 -6.02
N LEU A 289 -26.03 -3.86 -5.89
CA LEU A 289 -26.04 -3.12 -4.64
C LEU A 289 -26.88 -1.87 -4.81
N LEU A 290 -27.97 -1.76 -4.04
CA LEU A 290 -28.88 -0.62 -4.06
C LEU A 290 -28.90 0.05 -2.69
N ALA A 291 -28.60 1.33 -2.66
CA ALA A 291 -28.57 2.13 -1.44
C ALA A 291 -29.98 2.57 -1.01
N GLU A 292 -30.07 3.42 -0.01
CA GLU A 292 -31.32 3.93 0.56
C GLU A 292 -32.07 4.84 -0.42
N ASN A 293 -33.41 4.86 -0.30
CA ASN A 293 -34.33 5.71 -1.09
C ASN A 293 -34.18 5.55 -2.61
N VAL A 294 -33.79 4.37 -3.08
CA VAL A 294 -33.79 4.07 -4.51
C VAL A 294 -35.17 3.67 -4.97
N THR A 295 -35.70 4.36 -5.97
CA THR A 295 -36.99 4.05 -6.58
C THR A 295 -36.79 3.44 -7.95
N VAL A 296 -37.42 2.29 -8.20
CA VAL A 296 -37.34 1.57 -9.48
C VAL A 296 -38.77 1.32 -9.98
N GLU A 297 -39.10 1.92 -11.10
CA GLU A 297 -40.44 1.78 -11.72
C GLU A 297 -40.57 0.46 -12.51
N GLU A 298 -41.81 0.09 -12.86
CA GLU A 298 -42.12 -1.15 -13.53
C GLU A 298 -41.36 -1.40 -14.84
N LYS A 299 -41.24 -2.66 -15.22
CA LYS A 299 -40.60 -3.13 -16.47
C LYS A 299 -39.14 -2.74 -16.62
N SER A 300 -38.48 -2.33 -15.53
CA SER A 300 -37.09 -2.02 -15.51
C SER A 300 -36.24 -3.28 -15.26
N SER A 301 -35.02 -3.33 -15.79
CA SER A 301 -34.08 -4.44 -15.62
C SER A 301 -32.73 -3.93 -15.14
N ILE A 302 -32.28 -4.42 -13.99
CA ILE A 302 -31.01 -4.00 -13.34
C ILE A 302 -30.17 -5.25 -13.13
N LYS A 303 -28.98 -5.29 -13.74
CA LYS A 303 -28.05 -6.42 -13.65
C LYS A 303 -26.64 -5.91 -13.40
N GLU A 304 -25.94 -6.51 -12.44
CA GLU A 304 -24.56 -6.16 -12.10
C GLU A 304 -24.38 -4.64 -11.93
N CYS A 305 -25.21 -4.00 -11.08
CA CYS A 305 -25.16 -2.54 -10.92
C CYS A 305 -24.97 -2.14 -9.46
N VAL A 306 -24.29 -1.01 -9.28
CA VAL A 306 -24.20 -0.31 -8.00
C VAL A 306 -24.95 1.00 -8.11
N ILE A 307 -25.95 1.22 -7.25
CA ILE A 307 -26.84 2.37 -7.30
C ILE A 307 -26.79 3.09 -5.96
N GLY A 308 -26.35 4.34 -6.01
CA GLY A 308 -26.25 5.24 -4.86
C GLY A 308 -27.61 5.67 -4.32
N ALA A 309 -27.60 6.41 -3.22
CA ALA A 309 -28.80 6.84 -2.53
C ALA A 309 -29.63 7.85 -3.35
N ASN A 310 -30.94 7.87 -3.09
CA ASN A 310 -31.89 8.81 -3.72
C ASN A 310 -31.93 8.76 -5.25
N CYS A 311 -31.61 7.62 -5.86
CA CYS A 311 -31.71 7.45 -7.31
C CYS A 311 -33.12 7.10 -7.75
N GLN A 312 -33.51 7.58 -8.94
CA GLN A 312 -34.79 7.30 -9.56
C GLN A 312 -34.58 6.62 -10.90
N ILE A 313 -35.10 5.42 -11.05
CA ILE A 313 -35.04 4.65 -12.29
C ILE A 313 -36.44 4.53 -12.84
N LYS A 314 -36.72 5.24 -13.94
CA LYS A 314 -38.04 5.32 -14.59
C LYS A 314 -38.35 4.05 -15.36
N GLN A 315 -39.65 3.92 -15.72
CA GLN A 315 -40.22 2.74 -16.36
C GLN A 315 -39.46 2.27 -17.60
N GLY A 316 -39.20 0.97 -17.68
CA GLY A 316 -38.61 0.33 -18.85
C GLY A 316 -37.09 0.56 -19.03
N ALA A 317 -36.43 1.18 -18.08
CA ALA A 317 -34.97 1.37 -18.12
C ALA A 317 -34.23 0.03 -17.99
N LYS A 318 -33.13 -0.12 -18.73
CA LYS A 318 -32.27 -1.31 -18.70
C LYS A 318 -30.86 -0.90 -18.33
N LEU A 319 -30.40 -1.33 -17.16
CA LEU A 319 -29.08 -1.05 -16.63
C LEU A 319 -28.27 -2.34 -16.55
N GLN A 320 -27.07 -2.35 -17.12
CA GLN A 320 -26.18 -3.48 -17.05
C GLN A 320 -24.74 -3.00 -16.79
N ARG A 321 -24.11 -3.54 -15.75
CA ARG A 321 -22.74 -3.21 -15.37
C ARG A 321 -22.54 -1.69 -15.22
N CYS A 322 -23.42 -1.02 -14.48
CA CYS A 322 -23.40 0.41 -14.30
C CYS A 322 -23.16 0.78 -12.83
N VAL A 323 -22.51 1.92 -12.62
CA VAL A 323 -22.38 2.57 -11.32
C VAL A 323 -23.07 3.91 -11.38
N LEU A 324 -24.10 4.09 -10.58
CA LEU A 324 -24.85 5.33 -10.43
C LEU A 324 -24.52 5.95 -9.08
N MET A 325 -24.04 7.17 -9.08
CA MET A 325 -23.82 7.93 -7.85
C MET A 325 -25.14 8.47 -7.30
N ASP A 326 -25.10 9.14 -6.14
CA ASP A 326 -26.30 9.60 -5.45
C ASP A 326 -27.14 10.60 -6.26
N GLY A 327 -28.45 10.46 -6.18
CA GLY A 327 -29.42 11.39 -6.78
C GLY A 327 -29.51 11.34 -8.30
N VAL A 328 -29.06 10.26 -8.92
CA VAL A 328 -29.16 10.07 -10.37
C VAL A 328 -30.60 9.76 -10.79
N VAL A 329 -31.06 10.40 -11.87
CA VAL A 329 -32.32 10.14 -12.49
C VAL A 329 -32.13 9.52 -13.88
N VAL A 330 -32.62 8.31 -14.06
CA VAL A 330 -32.62 7.62 -15.36
C VAL A 330 -34.03 7.65 -15.92
N GLU A 331 -34.21 8.30 -17.07
CA GLU A 331 -35.51 8.48 -17.71
C GLU A 331 -36.03 7.20 -18.36
N LYS A 332 -37.28 7.26 -18.78
CA LYS A 332 -38.05 6.13 -19.31
C LYS A 332 -37.37 5.50 -20.53
N GLY A 333 -37.22 4.18 -20.51
CA GLY A 333 -36.78 3.41 -21.66
C GLY A 333 -35.26 3.47 -21.95
N CYS A 334 -34.45 4.17 -21.13
CA CYS A 334 -33.03 4.25 -21.30
C CYS A 334 -32.33 2.88 -21.22
N LYS A 335 -31.29 2.68 -22.03
CA LYS A 335 -30.49 1.47 -22.03
C LYS A 335 -29.05 1.86 -21.79
N LEU A 336 -28.49 1.50 -20.63
CA LEU A 336 -27.14 1.84 -20.20
C LEU A 336 -26.34 0.57 -19.94
N THR A 337 -25.13 0.51 -20.48
CA THR A 337 -24.22 -0.62 -20.27
C THR A 337 -22.81 -0.14 -20.03
N GLY A 338 -22.20 -0.57 -18.93
CA GLY A 338 -20.81 -0.24 -18.59
C GLY A 338 -20.60 1.25 -18.29
N CYS A 339 -21.60 1.95 -17.79
CA CYS A 339 -21.56 3.40 -17.56
C CYS A 339 -21.32 3.74 -16.09
N ILE A 340 -20.66 4.87 -15.87
CA ILE A 340 -20.58 5.53 -14.56
C ILE A 340 -21.32 6.85 -14.67
N LEU A 341 -22.33 7.05 -13.85
CA LEU A 341 -23.14 8.29 -13.82
C LEU A 341 -22.76 9.09 -12.56
N GLY A 342 -22.38 10.34 -12.77
CA GLY A 342 -22.03 11.27 -11.69
C GLY A 342 -23.22 11.66 -10.83
N ARG A 343 -22.96 12.25 -9.68
CA ARG A 343 -24.01 12.69 -8.74
C ARG A 343 -25.01 13.63 -9.39
N ARG A 344 -26.30 13.39 -9.12
CA ARG A 344 -27.42 14.21 -9.58
C ARG A 344 -27.49 14.39 -11.09
N SER A 345 -26.87 13.48 -11.86
CA SER A 345 -27.05 13.50 -13.33
C SER A 345 -28.42 12.98 -13.71
N GLN A 346 -28.95 13.54 -14.79
CA GLN A 346 -30.22 13.12 -15.40
C GLN A 346 -29.92 12.64 -16.82
N ILE A 347 -30.40 11.44 -17.15
CA ILE A 347 -30.17 10.78 -18.45
C ILE A 347 -31.52 10.43 -19.04
N GLY A 348 -31.80 10.97 -20.24
CA GLY A 348 -33.02 10.76 -21.00
C GLY A 348 -32.79 10.32 -22.41
#